data_ff2e709f81d88c9d4852d809c05da8cf
#
_entry.id   ff2e709f81d88c9d4852d809c05da8cf
#
_cell.length_a   1.000
_cell.length_b   1.000
_cell.length_c   1.000
_cell.angle_alpha   90.00
_cell.angle_beta   90.00
_cell.angle_gamma   90.00
#
_symmetry.space_group_name_H-M   'P 1'
#
loop_
_entity.id
_entity.type
_entity.pdbx_description
1 polymer ?
#
loop_
_entity_poly.entity_id
_entity_poly.type
_entity_poly.pdbx_seq_one_letter_code
_entity_poly.pdbx_strand_id
1 'polypeptide(L)'
;MSAKTIATRGLRGIGIAVVINVILLLIFNATNIIPKDFIVPQANQPITILPVIMATIIPLSIATLLYALLARFTKNPNRIFWIIAIGMLIFTLYPPFTIPNVPLSMAIGLNVMHVVAALSIAWSLTRP
;
A
#
# COMPACT_ATOMS: atom_id res chain seq x y z
N MET A 1 -2.67 -24.11 -4.65
CA MET A 1 -1.59 -23.34 -3.96
C MET A 1 -1.79 -23.48 -2.46
N SER A 2 -0.73 -23.80 -1.75
CA SER A 2 -0.81 -23.99 -0.29
C SER A 2 -0.90 -22.67 0.46
N ALA A 3 -1.47 -22.72 1.67
CA ALA A 3 -1.52 -21.55 2.55
C ALA A 3 -0.11 -21.03 2.87
N LYS A 4 0.86 -21.92 3.04
CA LYS A 4 2.26 -21.55 3.27
C LYS A 4 2.84 -20.76 2.09
N THR A 5 2.57 -21.18 0.86
CA THR A 5 3.04 -20.48 -0.33
C THR A 5 2.42 -19.09 -0.42
N ILE A 6 1.13 -18.96 -0.14
CA ILE A 6 0.44 -17.66 -0.14
C ILE A 6 1.02 -16.75 0.94
N ALA A 7 1.23 -17.29 2.16
CA ALA A 7 1.82 -16.50 3.24
C ALA A 7 3.23 -16.02 2.88
N THR A 8 4.05 -16.89 2.29
CA THR A 8 5.42 -16.52 1.85
C THR A 8 5.39 -15.42 0.78
N ARG A 9 4.50 -15.56 -0.19
CA ARG A 9 4.35 -14.53 -1.24
C ARG A 9 3.81 -13.22 -0.67
N GLY A 10 2.86 -13.30 0.26
CA GLY A 10 2.34 -12.12 0.96
C GLY A 10 3.43 -11.40 1.74
N LEU A 11 4.22 -12.13 2.51
CA LEU A 11 5.35 -11.56 3.26
C LEU A 11 6.38 -10.90 2.33
N ARG A 12 6.68 -11.54 1.21
CA ARG A 12 7.58 -10.97 0.19
C ARG A 12 7.04 -9.65 -0.35
N GLY A 13 5.77 -9.60 -0.73
CA GLY A 13 5.13 -8.40 -1.25
C GLY A 13 5.06 -7.28 -0.21
N ILE A 14 4.70 -7.62 1.02
CA ILE A 14 4.68 -6.66 2.13
C ILE A 14 6.09 -6.10 2.39
N GLY A 15 7.09 -6.97 2.44
CA GLY A 15 8.48 -6.55 2.66
C GLY A 15 8.97 -5.60 1.58
N ILE A 16 8.71 -5.92 0.31
CA ILE A 16 9.07 -5.05 -0.81
C ILE A 16 8.37 -3.69 -0.68
N ALA A 17 7.06 -3.69 -0.41
CA ALA A 17 6.29 -2.47 -0.29
C ALA A 17 6.76 -1.60 0.88
N VAL A 18 7.03 -2.21 2.04
CA VAL A 18 7.53 -1.48 3.22
C VAL A 18 8.87 -0.83 2.93
N VAL A 19 9.81 -1.58 2.37
CA VAL A 19 11.15 -1.05 2.07
C VAL A 19 11.07 0.12 1.09
N ILE A 20 10.33 -0.04 -0.01
CA ILE A 20 10.20 1.01 -1.02
C ILE A 20 9.48 2.23 -0.42
N ASN A 21 8.40 2.04 0.32
CA ASN A 21 7.64 3.15 0.89
C ASN A 21 8.42 3.90 1.97
N VAL A 22 9.23 3.22 2.77
CA VAL A 22 10.12 3.90 3.72
C VAL A 22 11.17 4.74 2.98
N ILE A 23 11.78 4.19 1.94
CA ILE A 23 12.74 4.93 1.11
C ILE A 23 12.06 6.14 0.46
N LEU A 24 10.85 5.97 -0.10
CA LEU A 24 10.10 7.06 -0.69
C LEU A 24 9.76 8.14 0.34
N LEU A 25 9.36 7.77 1.55
CA LEU A 25 9.09 8.74 2.61
C LEU A 25 10.35 9.58 2.91
N LEU A 26 11.51 8.94 3.03
CA LEU A 26 12.76 9.64 3.30
C LEU A 26 13.10 10.61 2.15
N ILE A 27 12.93 10.18 0.91
CA ILE A 27 13.14 11.03 -0.28
C ILE A 27 12.14 12.19 -0.30
N PHE A 28 10.87 11.91 -0.06
CA PHE A 28 9.80 12.92 -0.08
C PHE A 28 9.94 13.93 1.07
N ASN A 29 10.43 13.50 2.23
CA ASN A 29 10.76 14.42 3.31
C ASN A 29 11.97 15.29 2.97
N ALA A 30 13.02 14.70 2.37
CA ALA A 30 14.23 15.43 1.98
C ALA A 30 13.96 16.48 0.90
N THR A 31 13.04 16.19 -0.03
CA THR A 31 12.67 17.08 -1.13
C THR A 31 11.47 17.97 -0.80
N ASN A 32 10.94 17.87 0.40
CA ASN A 32 9.76 18.61 0.88
C ASN A 32 8.48 18.32 0.07
N ILE A 33 8.44 17.20 -0.64
CA ILE A 33 7.20 16.70 -1.28
C ILE A 33 6.19 16.33 -0.21
N ILE A 34 6.65 15.62 0.84
CA ILE A 34 5.89 15.41 2.08
C ILE A 34 6.61 16.22 3.17
N PRO A 35 6.06 17.38 3.57
CA PRO A 35 6.71 18.20 4.60
C PRO A 35 6.78 17.46 5.93
N LYS A 36 7.92 17.52 6.59
CA LYS A 36 8.15 16.84 7.88
C LYS A 36 7.27 17.39 9.00
N ASP A 37 6.89 18.64 8.90
CA ASP A 37 6.15 19.38 9.95
C ASP A 37 4.64 19.45 9.65
N PHE A 38 4.18 18.90 8.53
CA PHE A 38 2.75 18.88 8.21
C PHE A 38 2.02 17.90 9.14
N ILE A 39 1.11 18.42 9.96
CA ILE A 39 0.31 17.61 10.88
C ILE A 39 -0.93 17.11 10.17
N VAL A 40 -1.11 15.79 10.12
CA VAL A 40 -2.32 15.17 9.60
C VAL A 40 -3.39 15.24 10.69
N PRO A 41 -4.51 15.97 10.47
CA PRO A 41 -5.49 16.21 11.54
C PRO A 41 -6.08 14.93 12.15
N GLN A 42 -6.34 13.91 11.33
CA GLN A 42 -6.92 12.65 11.82
C GLN A 42 -5.98 11.89 12.76
N ALA A 43 -4.68 11.99 12.53
CA ALA A 43 -3.66 11.32 13.34
C ALA A 43 -3.05 12.23 14.40
N ASN A 44 -3.29 13.54 14.30
CA ASN A 44 -2.71 14.59 15.14
C ASN A 44 -1.18 14.52 15.21
N GLN A 45 -0.54 14.12 14.11
CA GLN A 45 0.91 13.97 14.00
C GLN A 45 1.35 14.06 12.55
N PRO A 46 2.63 14.36 12.28
CA PRO A 46 3.16 14.30 10.93
C PRO A 46 3.28 12.85 10.46
N ILE A 47 3.42 12.66 9.14
CA ILE A 47 3.68 11.35 8.56
C ILE A 47 5.13 10.98 8.81
N THR A 48 5.34 9.92 9.61
CA THR A 48 6.65 9.40 9.99
C THR A 48 6.79 7.94 9.57
N ILE A 49 7.96 7.35 9.83
CA ILE A 49 8.28 5.98 9.39
C ILE A 49 7.29 4.96 9.96
N LEU A 50 7.00 4.99 11.26
CA LEU A 50 6.12 3.99 11.87
C LEU A 50 4.71 4.01 11.30
N PRO A 51 4.01 5.15 11.17
CA PRO A 51 2.72 5.19 10.50
C PRO A 51 2.75 4.67 9.07
N VAL A 52 3.80 4.95 8.30
CA VAL A 52 3.95 4.43 6.93
C VAL A 52 4.08 2.91 6.94
N ILE A 53 4.89 2.36 7.83
CA ILE A 53 5.05 0.91 7.96
C ILE A 53 3.70 0.25 8.29
N MET A 54 2.99 0.77 9.28
CA MET A 54 1.70 0.21 9.70
C MET A 54 0.64 0.36 8.62
N ALA A 55 0.58 1.51 7.95
CA ALA A 55 -0.35 1.76 6.85
C ALA A 55 -0.06 0.89 5.62
N THR A 56 1.13 0.34 5.52
CA THR A 56 1.51 -0.61 4.47
C THR A 56 1.21 -2.05 4.89
N ILE A 57 1.64 -2.45 6.07
CA ILE A 57 1.51 -3.84 6.54
C ILE A 57 0.04 -4.23 6.71
N ILE A 58 -0.78 -3.41 7.33
CA ILE A 58 -2.16 -3.78 7.68
C ILE A 58 -3.01 -4.03 6.42
N PRO A 59 -3.11 -3.10 5.45
CA PRO A 59 -3.89 -3.36 4.25
C PRO A 59 -3.35 -4.52 3.41
N LEU A 60 -2.05 -4.68 3.31
CA LEU A 60 -1.45 -5.74 2.50
C LEU A 60 -1.59 -7.11 3.16
N SER A 61 -1.67 -7.17 4.49
CA SER A 61 -2.02 -8.40 5.20
C SER A 61 -3.47 -8.80 4.90
N ILE A 62 -4.39 -7.84 4.88
CA ILE A 62 -5.78 -8.07 4.48
C ILE A 62 -5.86 -8.53 3.02
N ALA A 63 -5.09 -7.91 2.13
CA ALA A 63 -5.02 -8.32 0.73
C ALA A 63 -4.52 -9.76 0.57
N THR A 64 -3.54 -10.16 1.37
CA THR A 64 -3.03 -11.54 1.37
C THR A 64 -4.09 -12.54 1.80
N LEU A 65 -4.87 -12.22 2.84
CA LEU A 65 -6.00 -13.04 3.27
C LEU A 65 -7.08 -13.13 2.18
N LEU A 66 -7.38 -12.02 1.53
CA LEU A 66 -8.33 -12.00 0.42
C LEU A 66 -7.86 -12.92 -0.70
N TYR A 67 -6.58 -12.85 -1.07
CA TYR A 67 -6.03 -13.72 -2.09
C TYR A 67 -6.14 -15.20 -1.69
N ALA A 68 -5.89 -15.53 -0.43
CA ALA A 68 -6.03 -16.89 0.08
C ALA A 68 -7.48 -17.40 -0.08
N LEU A 69 -8.46 -16.55 0.21
CA LEU A 69 -9.87 -16.89 0.02
C LEU A 69 -10.21 -17.08 -1.46
N LEU A 70 -9.72 -16.20 -2.33
CA LEU A 70 -9.93 -16.33 -3.78
C LEU A 70 -9.29 -17.60 -4.33
N ALA A 71 -8.08 -17.94 -3.87
CA ALA A 71 -7.39 -19.15 -4.29
C ALA A 71 -8.15 -20.42 -3.88
N ARG A 72 -8.85 -20.38 -2.75
CA ARG A 72 -9.64 -21.51 -2.27
C ARG A 72 -10.99 -21.65 -2.96
N PHE A 73 -11.68 -20.54 -3.23
CA PHE A 73 -13.07 -20.56 -3.66
C PHE A 73 -13.30 -20.20 -5.13
N THR A 74 -12.27 -19.81 -5.88
CA THR A 74 -12.42 -19.41 -7.28
C THR A 74 -11.46 -20.16 -8.19
N LYS A 75 -11.81 -20.21 -9.49
CA LYS A 75 -10.97 -20.88 -10.51
C LYS A 75 -9.87 -19.98 -11.04
N ASN A 76 -10.06 -18.66 -11.00
CA ASN A 76 -9.12 -17.68 -11.56
C ASN A 76 -8.76 -16.62 -10.50
N PRO A 77 -8.09 -17.00 -9.38
CA PRO A 77 -7.82 -16.08 -8.30
C PRO A 77 -6.95 -14.90 -8.72
N ASN A 78 -5.98 -15.12 -9.61
CA ASN A 78 -5.08 -14.05 -10.05
C ASN A 78 -5.85 -12.93 -10.76
N ARG A 79 -6.71 -13.31 -11.71
CA ARG A 79 -7.51 -12.32 -12.46
C ARG A 79 -8.42 -11.53 -11.54
N ILE A 80 -9.14 -12.23 -10.67
CA ILE A 80 -10.09 -11.60 -9.75
C ILE A 80 -9.33 -10.68 -8.79
N PHE A 81 -8.20 -11.15 -8.28
CA PHE A 81 -7.38 -10.34 -7.36
C PHE A 81 -6.88 -9.05 -8.02
N TRP A 82 -6.38 -9.11 -9.26
CA TRP A 82 -5.94 -7.92 -9.99
C TRP A 82 -7.08 -6.93 -10.21
N ILE A 83 -8.28 -7.41 -10.55
CA ILE A 83 -9.44 -6.54 -10.72
C ILE A 83 -9.78 -5.83 -9.41
N ILE A 84 -9.82 -6.56 -8.30
CA ILE A 84 -10.09 -6.00 -6.97
C ILE A 84 -8.98 -5.02 -6.57
N ALA A 85 -7.72 -5.41 -6.78
CA ALA A 85 -6.58 -4.57 -6.41
C ALA A 85 -6.58 -3.23 -7.15
N ILE A 86 -6.86 -3.24 -8.45
CA ILE A 86 -6.95 -2.02 -9.26
C ILE A 86 -8.14 -1.16 -8.81
N GLY A 87 -9.30 -1.77 -8.55
CA GLY A 87 -10.48 -1.06 -8.07
C GLY A 87 -10.23 -0.40 -6.72
N MET A 88 -9.63 -1.13 -5.77
CA MET A 88 -9.28 -0.60 -4.46
C MET A 88 -8.22 0.50 -4.56
N LEU A 89 -7.24 0.34 -5.45
CA LEU A 89 -6.22 1.37 -5.69
C LEU A 89 -6.89 2.67 -6.14
N ILE A 90 -7.77 2.60 -7.13
CA ILE A 90 -8.49 3.79 -7.60
C ILE A 90 -9.24 4.48 -6.44
N PHE A 91 -9.90 3.69 -5.59
CA PHE A 91 -10.59 4.21 -4.41
C PHE A 91 -9.64 4.90 -3.44
N THR A 92 -8.42 4.37 -3.25
CA THR A 92 -7.45 4.92 -2.29
C THR A 92 -6.70 6.13 -2.82
N LEU A 93 -6.83 6.47 -4.10
CA LEU A 93 -6.19 7.67 -4.67
C LEU A 93 -6.90 8.97 -4.26
N TYR A 94 -8.17 8.90 -3.90
CA TYR A 94 -8.95 10.09 -3.55
C TYR A 94 -8.66 10.64 -2.14
N PRO A 95 -8.62 9.84 -1.06
CA PRO A 95 -8.46 10.35 0.30
C PRO A 95 -7.28 11.30 0.53
N PRO A 96 -6.08 11.10 -0.06
CA PRO A 96 -4.98 12.06 0.15
C PRO A 96 -5.33 13.49 -0.26
N PHE A 97 -6.19 13.67 -1.26
CA PHE A 97 -6.62 15.01 -1.68
C PHE A 97 -7.65 15.64 -0.74
N THR A 98 -8.22 14.86 0.18
CA THR A 98 -9.23 15.35 1.13
C THR A 98 -8.63 15.80 2.47
N ILE A 99 -7.33 15.62 2.68
CA ILE A 99 -6.66 16.07 3.89
C ILE A 99 -6.70 17.59 3.93
N PRO A 100 -7.21 18.22 5.01
CA PRO A 100 -7.29 19.67 5.11
C PRO A 100 -5.93 20.35 4.92
N ASN A 101 -5.87 21.33 4.04
CA ASN A 101 -4.67 22.11 3.72
C ASN A 101 -3.50 21.28 3.17
N VAL A 102 -3.78 20.08 2.60
CA VAL A 102 -2.73 19.23 2.06
C VAL A 102 -2.06 19.91 0.84
N PRO A 103 -0.72 19.98 0.81
CA PRO A 103 -0.02 20.39 -0.41
C PRO A 103 -0.28 19.39 -1.54
N LEU A 104 -0.42 19.87 -2.77
CA LEU A 104 -0.64 18.99 -3.93
C LEU A 104 0.49 17.97 -4.08
N SER A 105 1.74 18.41 -3.87
CA SER A 105 2.91 17.50 -3.92
C SER A 105 2.80 16.36 -2.92
N MET A 106 2.31 16.64 -1.71
CA MET A 106 2.11 15.63 -0.68
C MET A 106 1.03 14.62 -1.08
N ALA A 107 -0.10 15.09 -1.61
CA ALA A 107 -1.16 14.21 -2.06
C ALA A 107 -0.69 13.29 -3.19
N ILE A 108 0.08 13.82 -4.14
CA ILE A 108 0.67 13.03 -5.22
C ILE A 108 1.69 12.03 -4.67
N GLY A 109 2.57 12.45 -3.75
CA GLY A 109 3.55 11.58 -3.12
C GLY A 109 2.89 10.40 -2.37
N LEU A 110 1.85 10.67 -1.61
CA LEU A 110 1.09 9.62 -0.91
C LEU A 110 0.45 8.65 -1.91
N ASN A 111 -0.04 9.14 -3.04
CA ASN A 111 -0.62 8.30 -4.08
C ASN A 111 0.42 7.43 -4.76
N VAL A 112 1.64 7.93 -4.98
CA VAL A 112 2.76 7.10 -5.47
C VAL A 112 3.00 5.93 -4.52
N MET A 113 2.97 6.17 -3.22
CA MET A 113 3.15 5.13 -2.20
C MET A 113 2.00 4.11 -2.23
N HIS A 114 0.76 4.54 -2.48
CA HIS A 114 -0.37 3.63 -2.66
C HIS A 114 -0.19 2.72 -3.89
N VAL A 115 0.25 3.29 -5.01
CA VAL A 115 0.52 2.52 -6.24
C VAL A 115 1.62 1.50 -5.99
N VAL A 116 2.70 1.88 -5.32
CA VAL A 116 3.80 0.97 -4.97
C VAL A 116 3.28 -0.19 -4.13
N ALA A 117 2.48 0.08 -3.10
CA ALA A 117 1.93 -0.96 -2.23
C ALA A 117 1.03 -1.94 -3.01
N ALA A 118 0.11 -1.41 -3.80
CA ALA A 118 -0.83 -2.21 -4.57
C ALA A 118 -0.12 -3.10 -5.60
N LEU A 119 0.83 -2.54 -6.34
CA LEU A 119 1.58 -3.30 -7.36
C LEU A 119 2.50 -4.34 -6.72
N SER A 120 3.15 -4.01 -5.60
CA SER A 120 4.04 -4.93 -4.90
C SER A 120 3.31 -6.18 -4.44
N ILE A 121 2.15 -6.01 -3.80
CA ILE A 121 1.40 -7.15 -3.28
C ILE A 121 0.76 -7.96 -4.40
N ALA A 122 0.18 -7.30 -5.40
CA ALA A 122 -0.46 -7.99 -6.51
C ALA A 122 0.56 -8.77 -7.33
N TRP A 123 1.71 -8.17 -7.63
CA TRP A 123 2.79 -8.86 -8.33
C TRP A 123 3.28 -10.06 -7.53
N SER A 124 3.54 -9.86 -6.23
CA SER A 124 4.12 -10.93 -5.40
C SER A 124 3.17 -12.11 -5.21
N LEU A 125 1.88 -11.86 -4.99
CA LEU A 125 0.89 -12.93 -4.78
C LEU A 125 0.59 -13.70 -6.07
N THR A 126 0.60 -13.04 -7.22
CA THR A 126 0.22 -13.65 -8.49
C THR A 126 1.39 -14.22 -9.28
N ARG A 127 2.62 -14.00 -8.85
CA ARG A 127 3.83 -14.57 -9.49
C ARG A 127 4.22 -15.91 -8.85
N PRO A 128 4.65 -16.88 -9.68
CA PRO A 128 5.15 -18.15 -9.18
C PRO A 128 6.33 -18.03 -8.25
#